data_0a66c528f85c4dbeabeaaf04624132b2
#
_entry.id   0a66c528f85c4dbeabeaaf04624132b2
#
_cell.length_a   1.000
_cell.length_b   1.000
_cell.length_c   1.000
_cell.angle_alpha   90.00
_cell.angle_beta   90.00
_cell.angle_gamma   90.00
#
_symmetry.space_group_name_H-M   'P 1'
#
loop_
_entity.id
_entity.type
_entity.pdbx_description
1 polymer ?
#
loop_
_entity_poly.entity_id
_entity_poly.type
_entity_poly.pdbx_seq_one_letter_code
_entity_poly.pdbx_strand_id
1 'polypeptide(L)'
;LEKIRESVKNFDYRPSRPNGETFFFVLEDTTENKLVGTSAVYSKVGGFQPFWTYELKTTVKKSVSLKVNKEVQYLQVKREHNGPSEVGTLFLDSDFREGNNGRLLSLSRFLFVAENRDIFEDQFVAELRGRIDKNGNSIFWDCLGAHFFDVPFEKADLMVNEDKSFIDDLMPQHPIYVDLLPKEAQLVIGCVHDDTRPAMRLLEKEGF
;
A
#
# COMPACT_ATOMS: atom_id res chain seq x y z
N LEU A 1 -11.24 -14.84 4.88
CA LEU A 1 -11.38 -16.23 4.38
C LEU A 1 -11.63 -16.27 2.87
N GLU A 2 -12.40 -15.34 2.30
CA GLU A 2 -12.71 -15.29 0.86
C GLU A 2 -11.46 -15.12 0.01
N LYS A 3 -10.62 -14.13 0.31
CA LYS A 3 -9.33 -13.88 -0.38
C LYS A 3 -8.38 -15.09 -0.37
N ILE A 4 -8.38 -15.89 0.72
CA ILE A 4 -7.57 -17.11 0.79
C ILE A 4 -8.12 -18.18 -0.16
N ARG A 5 -9.46 -18.37 -0.20
CA ARG A 5 -10.08 -19.31 -1.14
C ARG A 5 -9.88 -18.91 -2.59
N GLU A 6 -9.92 -17.61 -2.88
CA GLU A 6 -9.61 -17.07 -4.18
C GLU A 6 -8.15 -17.34 -4.56
N SER A 7 -7.22 -17.10 -3.65
CA SER A 7 -5.79 -17.41 -3.87
C SER A 7 -5.58 -18.88 -4.22
N VAL A 8 -6.20 -19.81 -3.48
CA VAL A 8 -6.12 -21.25 -3.80
C VAL A 8 -6.59 -21.53 -5.23
N LYS A 9 -7.73 -20.95 -5.65
CA LYS A 9 -8.23 -21.09 -7.03
C LYS A 9 -7.25 -20.52 -8.06
N ASN A 10 -6.60 -19.38 -7.75
CA ASN A 10 -5.67 -18.75 -8.68
C ASN A 10 -4.39 -19.57 -8.87
N PHE A 11 -3.96 -20.34 -7.86
CA PHE A 11 -2.88 -21.32 -8.00
C PHE A 11 -3.30 -22.52 -8.84
N ASP A 12 -4.55 -23.00 -8.70
CA ASP A 12 -5.08 -24.15 -9.43
C ASP A 12 -5.40 -23.79 -10.89
N TYR A 13 -5.96 -22.61 -11.11
CA TYR A 13 -6.42 -22.12 -12.42
C TYR A 13 -5.65 -20.84 -12.78
N ARG A 14 -4.41 -21.03 -13.24
CA ARG A 14 -3.52 -19.93 -13.59
C ARG A 14 -4.19 -18.96 -14.58
N PRO A 15 -4.31 -17.69 -14.25
CA PRO A 15 -4.83 -16.68 -15.17
C PRO A 15 -3.91 -16.53 -16.38
N SER A 16 -4.45 -16.11 -17.51
CA SER A 16 -3.69 -15.89 -18.76
C SER A 16 -3.11 -14.48 -18.88
N ARG A 17 -3.52 -13.57 -18.00
CA ARG A 17 -3.09 -12.15 -17.97
C ARG A 17 -3.40 -11.54 -16.60
N PRO A 18 -2.73 -10.45 -16.20
CA PRO A 18 -3.04 -9.76 -14.96
C PRO A 18 -4.44 -9.15 -14.98
N ASN A 19 -5.24 -9.39 -13.91
CA ASN A 19 -6.58 -8.81 -13.76
C ASN A 19 -6.95 -8.47 -12.30
N GLY A 20 -6.01 -8.64 -11.36
CA GLY A 20 -6.19 -8.37 -9.93
C GLY A 20 -6.19 -9.63 -9.05
N GLU A 21 -5.74 -10.75 -9.59
CA GLU A 21 -5.65 -12.03 -8.86
C GLU A 21 -4.69 -11.91 -7.68
N THR A 22 -5.01 -12.60 -6.61
CA THR A 22 -4.22 -12.65 -5.38
C THR A 22 -3.54 -14.00 -5.23
N PHE A 23 -2.26 -14.00 -4.87
CA PHE A 23 -1.46 -15.17 -4.55
C PHE A 23 -0.89 -15.02 -3.14
N PHE A 24 -1.43 -15.77 -2.18
CA PHE A 24 -0.97 -15.80 -0.80
C PHE A 24 0.06 -16.88 -0.56
N PHE A 25 1.09 -16.52 0.18
CA PHE A 25 2.13 -17.42 0.68
C PHE A 25 2.08 -17.45 2.20
N VAL A 26 2.40 -18.59 2.77
CA VAL A 26 2.54 -18.77 4.21
C VAL A 26 3.92 -19.31 4.53
N LEU A 27 4.45 -18.91 5.67
CA LEU A 27 5.65 -19.51 6.27
C LEU A 27 5.17 -20.38 7.43
N GLU A 28 5.54 -21.66 7.36
CA GLU A 28 5.20 -22.66 8.37
C GLU A 28 6.46 -23.08 9.14
N ASP A 29 6.38 -23.10 10.46
CA ASP A 29 7.29 -23.85 11.29
C ASP A 29 6.84 -25.31 11.32
N THR A 30 7.57 -26.17 10.61
CA THR A 30 7.26 -27.59 10.51
C THR A 30 7.53 -28.36 11.79
N THR A 31 8.29 -27.79 12.73
CA THR A 31 8.57 -28.41 14.02
C THR A 31 7.36 -28.34 14.95
N GLU A 32 6.68 -27.18 14.94
CA GLU A 32 5.50 -26.92 15.76
C GLU A 32 4.19 -27.03 14.97
N ASN A 33 4.26 -27.26 13.66
CA ASN A 33 3.13 -27.25 12.74
C ASN A 33 2.29 -25.98 12.87
N LYS A 34 3.00 -24.81 12.89
CA LYS A 34 2.42 -23.50 13.14
C LYS A 34 2.71 -22.57 11.95
N LEU A 35 1.66 -21.86 11.48
CA LEU A 35 1.83 -20.76 10.53
C LEU A 35 2.38 -19.53 11.26
N VAL A 36 3.57 -19.09 10.86
CA VAL A 36 4.32 -18.03 11.55
C VAL A 36 4.47 -16.76 10.72
N GLY A 37 4.14 -16.81 9.43
CA GLY A 37 4.21 -15.64 8.58
C GLY A 37 3.33 -15.75 7.34
N THR A 38 3.03 -14.59 6.75
CA THR A 38 2.27 -14.47 5.50
C THR A 38 2.92 -13.45 4.58
N SER A 39 2.75 -13.64 3.28
CA SER A 39 3.02 -12.63 2.26
C SER A 39 2.07 -12.81 1.08
N ALA A 40 1.93 -11.79 0.25
CA ALA A 40 1.12 -11.91 -0.95
C ALA A 40 1.72 -11.13 -2.12
N VAL A 41 1.36 -11.54 -3.32
CA VAL A 41 1.50 -10.75 -4.53
C VAL A 41 0.15 -10.68 -5.23
N TYR A 42 -0.17 -9.51 -5.74
CA TYR A 42 -1.38 -9.23 -6.51
C TYR A 42 -0.98 -8.98 -7.94
N SER A 43 -1.66 -9.64 -8.86
CA SER A 43 -1.32 -9.56 -10.28
C SER A 43 -1.44 -8.13 -10.83
N LYS A 44 -2.38 -7.36 -10.27
CA LYS A 44 -2.64 -5.96 -10.66
C LYS A 44 -3.42 -5.21 -9.59
N VAL A 45 -3.09 -3.95 -9.32
CA VAL A 45 -3.97 -3.02 -8.60
C VAL A 45 -4.97 -2.38 -9.56
N GLY A 46 -6.17 -2.09 -9.08
CA GLY A 46 -7.23 -1.50 -9.91
C GLY A 46 -7.88 -2.48 -10.90
N GLY A 47 -7.64 -3.79 -10.79
CA GLY A 47 -8.23 -4.79 -11.68
C GLY A 47 -9.74 -4.97 -11.47
N PHE A 48 -10.14 -5.43 -10.31
CA PHE A 48 -11.56 -5.65 -9.98
C PHE A 48 -12.26 -4.41 -9.43
N GLN A 49 -11.53 -3.56 -8.72
CA GLN A 49 -12.00 -2.30 -8.15
C GLN A 49 -10.97 -1.21 -8.37
N PRO A 50 -11.36 0.06 -8.51
CA PRO A 50 -10.41 1.16 -8.64
C PRO A 50 -9.43 1.19 -7.47
N PHE A 51 -8.17 1.46 -7.77
CA PHE A 51 -7.15 1.72 -6.77
C PHE A 51 -6.96 3.24 -6.64
N TRP A 52 -7.19 3.75 -5.45
CA TRP A 52 -7.13 5.16 -5.13
C TRP A 52 -5.86 5.50 -4.37
N THR A 53 -5.16 6.51 -4.82
CA THR A 53 -3.96 7.01 -4.15
C THR A 53 -3.81 8.52 -4.35
N TYR A 54 -2.99 9.14 -3.52
CA TYR A 54 -2.49 10.50 -3.75
C TYR A 54 -1.04 10.44 -4.23
N GLU A 55 -0.80 11.05 -5.38
CA GLU A 55 0.55 11.28 -5.87
C GLU A 55 1.05 12.61 -5.31
N LEU A 56 2.19 12.59 -4.61
CA LEU A 56 2.85 13.80 -4.13
C LEU A 56 3.63 14.44 -5.28
N LYS A 57 3.18 15.61 -5.72
CA LYS A 57 3.80 16.38 -6.81
C LYS A 57 4.41 17.67 -6.32
N THR A 58 5.47 18.10 -7.01
CA THR A 58 6.14 19.39 -6.79
C THR A 58 6.03 20.27 -8.02
N THR A 59 5.69 21.52 -7.84
CA THR A 59 5.70 22.54 -8.90
C THR A 59 6.45 23.77 -8.44
N VAL A 60 7.08 24.48 -9.39
CA VAL A 60 7.80 25.73 -9.09
C VAL A 60 6.93 26.92 -9.46
N LYS A 61 6.63 27.77 -8.48
CA LYS A 61 5.93 29.05 -8.66
C LYS A 61 6.93 30.20 -8.69
N LYS A 62 6.88 31.01 -9.74
CA LYS A 62 7.76 32.16 -9.91
C LYS A 62 6.98 33.46 -10.09
N SER A 63 7.44 34.51 -9.43
CA SER A 63 6.92 35.87 -9.63
C SER A 63 8.14 36.81 -9.83
N VAL A 64 8.21 37.44 -10.99
CA VAL A 64 9.28 38.39 -11.30
C VAL A 64 9.10 39.67 -10.47
N SER A 65 7.86 40.16 -10.35
CA SER A 65 7.53 41.39 -9.62
C SER A 65 7.83 41.30 -8.12
N LEU A 66 7.54 40.11 -7.51
CA LEU A 66 7.83 39.87 -6.09
C LEU A 66 9.22 39.27 -5.84
N LYS A 67 9.96 38.97 -6.89
CA LYS A 67 11.27 38.26 -6.83
C LYS A 67 11.18 36.96 -6.04
N VAL A 68 10.05 36.23 -6.18
CA VAL A 68 9.79 34.96 -5.50
C VAL A 68 10.00 33.80 -6.46
N ASN A 69 10.71 32.78 -5.96
CA ASN A 69 10.83 31.47 -6.59
C ASN A 69 10.62 30.43 -5.49
N LYS A 70 9.47 29.73 -5.51
CA LYS A 70 9.04 28.81 -4.45
C LYS A 70 8.64 27.47 -5.05
N GLU A 71 9.18 26.40 -4.49
CA GLU A 71 8.65 25.05 -4.69
C GLU A 71 7.40 24.87 -3.85
N VAL A 72 6.37 24.31 -4.47
CA VAL A 72 5.09 24.06 -3.83
C VAL A 72 4.71 22.61 -4.07
N GLN A 73 4.42 21.89 -3.00
CA GLN A 73 3.97 20.51 -3.05
C GLN A 73 2.44 20.44 -2.99
N TYR A 74 1.88 19.46 -3.70
CA TYR A 74 0.46 19.17 -3.66
C TYR A 74 0.20 17.68 -3.82
N LEU A 75 -0.88 17.21 -3.24
CA LEU A 75 -1.39 15.86 -3.38
C LEU A 75 -2.38 15.86 -4.54
N GLN A 76 -2.10 15.05 -5.56
CA GLN A 76 -2.97 14.83 -6.70
C GLN A 76 -3.63 13.47 -6.58
N VAL A 77 -4.96 13.42 -6.51
CA VAL A 77 -5.67 12.15 -6.53
C VAL A 77 -5.42 11.42 -7.84
N LYS A 78 -5.21 10.13 -7.75
CA LYS A 78 -5.03 9.21 -8.86
C LYS A 78 -5.96 8.02 -8.66
N ARG A 79 -6.72 7.71 -9.70
CA ARG A 79 -7.65 6.58 -9.77
C ARG A 79 -7.16 5.61 -10.82
N GLU A 80 -6.62 4.51 -10.38
CA GLU A 80 -6.08 3.48 -11.28
C GLU A 80 -7.09 2.36 -11.50
N HIS A 81 -7.35 2.04 -12.78
CA HIS A 81 -8.13 0.88 -13.20
C HIS A 81 -7.25 -0.21 -13.83
N ASN A 82 -5.99 0.10 -14.09
CA ASN A 82 -5.06 -0.78 -14.78
C ASN A 82 -3.64 -0.43 -14.32
N GLY A 83 -3.44 -0.56 -13.02
CA GLY A 83 -2.19 -0.18 -12.37
C GLY A 83 -1.14 -1.30 -12.39
N PRO A 84 -0.03 -1.11 -11.69
CA PRO A 84 1.04 -2.09 -11.53
C PRO A 84 0.59 -3.33 -10.76
N SER A 85 1.44 -4.36 -10.75
CA SER A 85 1.33 -5.45 -9.77
C SER A 85 1.70 -4.94 -8.38
N GLU A 86 1.24 -5.63 -7.32
CA GLU A 86 1.51 -5.23 -5.94
C GLU A 86 2.16 -6.37 -5.14
N VAL A 87 3.14 -6.04 -4.33
CA VAL A 87 3.67 -6.91 -3.27
C VAL A 87 3.16 -6.41 -1.93
N GLY A 88 2.45 -7.27 -1.20
CA GLY A 88 1.78 -6.88 0.04
C GLY A 88 1.75 -7.96 1.10
N THR A 89 0.95 -7.72 2.13
CA THR A 89 0.58 -8.67 3.19
C THR A 89 1.77 -9.32 3.90
N LEU A 90 2.94 -8.65 3.93
CA LEU A 90 4.14 -9.19 4.58
C LEU A 90 4.00 -9.08 6.10
N PHE A 91 3.77 -10.21 6.74
CA PHE A 91 3.72 -10.35 8.19
C PHE A 91 4.59 -11.52 8.63
N LEU A 92 5.29 -11.35 9.75
CA LEU A 92 6.07 -12.39 10.40
C LEU A 92 5.91 -12.25 11.91
N ASP A 93 5.55 -13.33 12.57
CA ASP A 93 5.46 -13.43 14.02
C ASP A 93 6.79 -12.97 14.65
N SER A 94 6.71 -12.19 15.73
CA SER A 94 7.87 -11.57 16.41
C SER A 94 8.93 -12.59 16.77
N ASP A 95 8.52 -13.76 17.25
CA ASP A 95 9.41 -14.81 17.74
C ASP A 95 10.19 -15.49 16.61
N PHE A 96 9.77 -15.27 15.35
CA PHE A 96 10.38 -15.86 14.16
C PHE A 96 11.13 -14.84 13.30
N ARG A 97 11.32 -13.60 13.77
CA ARG A 97 11.99 -12.52 13.01
C ARG A 97 13.51 -12.68 12.90
N GLU A 98 14.07 -13.74 13.43
CA GLU A 98 15.48 -14.10 13.34
C GLU A 98 15.80 -14.96 12.12
N GLY A 99 17.07 -15.19 11.84
CA GLY A 99 17.55 -16.21 10.88
C GLY A 99 17.19 -15.99 9.42
N ASN A 100 16.92 -14.75 8.95
CA ASN A 100 16.51 -14.45 7.57
C ASN A 100 15.10 -14.91 7.15
N ASN A 101 14.25 -15.35 8.06
CA ASN A 101 12.89 -15.79 7.75
C ASN A 101 12.06 -14.70 7.03
N GLY A 102 12.18 -13.45 7.48
CA GLY A 102 11.52 -12.31 6.83
C GLY A 102 12.02 -12.10 5.39
N ARG A 103 13.31 -12.32 5.14
CA ARG A 103 13.87 -12.22 3.80
C ARG A 103 13.38 -13.37 2.92
N LEU A 104 13.39 -14.60 3.41
CA LEU A 104 12.86 -15.77 2.71
C LEU A 104 11.42 -15.52 2.29
N LEU A 105 10.56 -15.12 3.25
CA LEU A 105 9.15 -14.85 3.00
C LEU A 105 8.93 -13.68 2.02
N SER A 106 9.77 -12.66 2.07
CA SER A 106 9.71 -11.53 1.13
C SER A 106 10.14 -11.95 -0.28
N LEU A 107 11.25 -12.67 -0.41
CA LEU A 107 11.83 -13.04 -1.71
C LEU A 107 11.05 -14.14 -2.42
N SER A 108 10.34 -15.03 -1.70
CA SER A 108 9.51 -16.07 -2.31
C SER A 108 8.50 -15.50 -3.31
N ARG A 109 7.98 -14.30 -3.06
CA ARG A 109 7.08 -13.60 -3.99
C ARG A 109 7.76 -13.27 -5.31
N PHE A 110 9.00 -12.79 -5.28
CA PHE A 110 9.74 -12.42 -6.49
C PHE A 110 10.17 -13.65 -7.30
N LEU A 111 10.47 -14.77 -6.63
CA LEU A 111 10.70 -16.05 -7.32
C LEU A 111 9.43 -16.50 -8.04
N PHE A 112 8.28 -16.44 -7.39
CA PHE A 112 7.00 -16.76 -8.02
C PHE A 112 6.69 -15.84 -9.20
N VAL A 113 6.94 -14.55 -9.07
CA VAL A 113 6.79 -13.59 -10.17
C VAL A 113 7.70 -13.92 -11.33
N ALA A 114 8.97 -14.27 -11.06
CA ALA A 114 9.94 -14.63 -12.11
C ALA A 114 9.50 -15.85 -12.91
N GLU A 115 8.91 -16.86 -12.26
CA GLU A 115 8.39 -18.06 -12.91
C GLU A 115 7.06 -17.83 -13.64
N ASN A 116 6.36 -16.74 -13.33
CA ASN A 116 4.99 -16.50 -13.79
C ASN A 116 4.83 -15.09 -14.39
N ARG A 117 5.82 -14.61 -15.15
CA ARG A 117 5.89 -13.23 -15.67
C ARG A 117 4.67 -12.78 -16.46
N ASP A 118 4.03 -13.67 -17.17
CA ASP A 118 2.87 -13.44 -18.04
C ASP A 118 1.59 -13.05 -17.28
N ILE A 119 1.51 -13.35 -15.99
CA ILE A 119 0.37 -12.98 -15.14
C ILE A 119 0.64 -11.76 -14.23
N PHE A 120 1.74 -11.06 -14.45
CA PHE A 120 2.11 -9.85 -13.70
C PHE A 120 2.43 -8.70 -14.65
N GLU A 121 2.25 -7.48 -14.16
CA GLU A 121 2.67 -6.26 -14.85
C GLU A 121 4.20 -6.08 -14.76
N ASP A 122 4.75 -5.22 -15.63
CA ASP A 122 6.19 -4.91 -15.63
C ASP A 122 6.63 -4.07 -14.42
N GLN A 123 5.70 -3.29 -13.88
CA GLN A 123 5.92 -2.45 -12.70
C GLN A 123 5.27 -3.05 -11.47
N PHE A 124 5.93 -2.86 -10.33
CA PHE A 124 5.43 -3.28 -9.03
C PHE A 124 5.33 -2.10 -8.07
N VAL A 125 4.32 -2.15 -7.22
CA VAL A 125 4.11 -1.22 -6.11
C VAL A 125 4.06 -2.00 -4.79
N ALA A 126 4.39 -1.33 -3.71
CA ALA A 126 4.19 -1.83 -2.35
C ALA A 126 3.51 -0.75 -1.52
N GLU A 127 2.35 -1.08 -0.95
CA GLU A 127 1.69 -0.22 0.03
C GLU A 127 2.22 -0.54 1.43
N LEU A 128 2.75 0.47 2.10
CA LEU A 128 3.22 0.36 3.47
C LEU A 128 2.33 1.21 4.37
N ARG A 129 1.94 0.64 5.52
CA ARG A 129 1.12 1.36 6.49
C ARG A 129 1.79 2.67 6.89
N GLY A 130 1.05 3.77 6.80
CA GLY A 130 1.49 5.10 7.24
C GLY A 130 1.51 5.22 8.76
N ARG A 131 2.02 6.35 9.25
CA ARG A 131 2.11 6.63 10.68
C ARG A 131 0.75 6.72 11.34
N ILE A 132 0.57 5.96 12.40
CA ILE A 132 -0.52 6.05 13.36
C ILE A 132 0.07 6.27 14.76
N ASP A 133 -0.69 6.86 15.66
CA ASP A 133 -0.30 7.02 17.06
C ASP A 133 -0.52 5.71 17.85
N LYS A 134 -0.19 5.74 19.16
CA LYS A 134 -0.35 4.59 20.07
C LYS A 134 -1.82 4.17 20.29
N ASN A 135 -2.76 5.04 19.94
CA ASN A 135 -4.19 4.80 20.06
C ASN A 135 -4.80 4.33 18.73
N GLY A 136 -3.98 4.22 17.67
CA GLY A 136 -4.44 3.85 16.34
C GLY A 136 -4.97 5.01 15.49
N ASN A 137 -4.81 6.28 15.93
CA ASN A 137 -5.26 7.45 15.17
C ASN A 137 -4.23 7.83 14.11
N SER A 138 -4.71 8.31 12.97
CA SER A 138 -3.89 8.83 11.89
C SER A 138 -3.94 10.35 11.87
N ILE A 139 -2.83 11.03 12.17
CA ILE A 139 -2.71 12.49 12.10
C ILE A 139 -3.12 13.00 10.70
N PHE A 140 -2.69 12.31 9.64
CA PHE A 140 -3.06 12.68 8.28
C PHE A 140 -4.56 12.58 8.06
N TRP A 141 -5.20 11.52 8.56
CA TRP A 141 -6.63 11.35 8.48
C TRP A 141 -7.38 12.44 9.25
N ASP A 142 -6.98 12.73 10.47
CA ASP A 142 -7.62 13.73 11.32
C ASP A 142 -7.53 15.14 10.73
N CYS A 143 -6.41 15.46 10.06
CA CYS A 143 -6.19 16.76 9.44
C CYS A 143 -6.76 16.88 8.02
N LEU A 144 -7.08 15.78 7.34
CA LEU A 144 -7.57 15.80 5.97
C LEU A 144 -8.75 14.86 5.77
N GLY A 145 -8.58 13.56 5.96
CA GLY A 145 -9.60 12.56 5.65
C GLY A 145 -10.91 12.79 6.38
N ALA A 146 -10.85 13.07 7.67
CA ALA A 146 -12.03 13.30 8.51
C ALA A 146 -12.95 14.41 7.98
N HIS A 147 -12.40 15.42 7.31
CA HIS A 147 -13.18 16.53 6.72
C HIS A 147 -14.05 16.12 5.54
N PHE A 148 -13.73 15.03 4.87
CA PHE A 148 -14.46 14.55 3.69
C PHE A 148 -15.29 13.31 4.00
N PHE A 149 -14.80 12.45 4.89
CA PHE A 149 -15.43 11.17 5.19
C PHE A 149 -16.33 11.22 6.45
N ASP A 150 -16.13 12.22 7.31
CA ASP A 150 -16.89 12.42 8.56
C ASP A 150 -16.97 11.19 9.47
N VAL A 151 -15.91 10.37 9.45
CA VAL A 151 -15.77 9.19 10.30
C VAL A 151 -14.34 9.08 10.85
N PRO A 152 -14.14 8.47 12.03
CA PRO A 152 -12.82 8.19 12.57
C PRO A 152 -12.00 7.27 11.64
N PHE A 153 -10.67 7.40 11.67
CA PHE A 153 -9.76 6.58 10.87
C PHE A 153 -9.99 5.08 11.06
N GLU A 154 -10.11 4.60 12.30
CA GLU A 154 -10.36 3.19 12.61
C GLU A 154 -11.58 2.63 11.88
N LYS A 155 -12.68 3.39 11.84
CA LYS A 155 -13.91 2.98 11.15
C LYS A 155 -13.68 2.91 9.63
N ALA A 156 -13.03 3.91 9.05
CA ALA A 156 -12.73 3.91 7.62
C ALA A 156 -11.79 2.76 7.24
N ASP A 157 -10.74 2.51 8.02
CA ASP A 157 -9.76 1.42 7.81
C ASP A 157 -10.44 0.04 7.84
N LEU A 158 -11.42 -0.16 8.71
CA LEU A 158 -12.21 -1.39 8.75
C LEU A 158 -13.13 -1.53 7.53
N MET A 159 -13.82 -0.45 7.14
CA MET A 159 -14.75 -0.45 6.01
C MET A 159 -14.07 -0.76 4.68
N VAL A 160 -12.81 -0.37 4.48
CA VAL A 160 -12.04 -0.67 3.26
C VAL A 160 -11.99 -2.18 2.95
N ASN A 161 -12.11 -3.04 3.97
CA ASN A 161 -12.11 -4.49 3.78
C ASN A 161 -13.46 -5.04 3.34
N GLU A 162 -14.55 -4.29 3.55
CA GLU A 162 -15.92 -4.70 3.25
C GLU A 162 -16.41 -4.07 1.94
N ASP A 163 -16.30 -2.75 1.84
CA ASP A 163 -16.74 -1.98 0.69
C ASP A 163 -15.88 -0.72 0.53
N LYS A 164 -15.31 -0.51 -0.65
CA LYS A 164 -14.47 0.64 -1.00
C LYS A 164 -15.24 1.75 -1.74
N SER A 165 -16.54 1.57 -2.01
CA SER A 165 -17.32 2.54 -2.79
C SER A 165 -17.35 3.93 -2.17
N PHE A 166 -17.34 4.02 -0.84
CA PHE A 166 -17.30 5.29 -0.13
C PHE A 166 -16.07 6.16 -0.47
N ILE A 167 -14.97 5.53 -0.90
CA ILE A 167 -13.77 6.26 -1.36
C ILE A 167 -14.07 6.98 -2.66
N ASP A 168 -14.74 6.32 -3.61
CA ASP A 168 -15.18 6.91 -4.88
C ASP A 168 -16.09 8.12 -4.65
N ASP A 169 -16.99 8.00 -3.68
CA ASP A 169 -18.02 8.99 -3.42
C ASP A 169 -17.49 10.25 -2.70
N LEU A 170 -16.54 10.09 -1.78
CA LEU A 170 -16.17 11.13 -0.83
C LEU A 170 -14.74 11.65 -1.00
N MET A 171 -13.86 10.93 -1.71
CA MET A 171 -12.46 11.36 -1.85
C MET A 171 -12.34 12.68 -2.65
N PRO A 172 -11.63 13.69 -2.13
CA PRO A 172 -11.45 14.96 -2.86
C PRO A 172 -10.76 14.76 -4.20
N GLN A 173 -11.41 15.26 -5.26
CA GLN A 173 -10.95 15.10 -6.64
C GLN A 173 -9.97 16.19 -7.09
N HIS A 174 -9.91 17.31 -6.38
CA HIS A 174 -9.03 18.44 -6.69
C HIS A 174 -7.69 18.34 -5.97
N PRO A 175 -6.60 18.91 -6.54
CA PRO A 175 -5.30 18.95 -5.87
C PRO A 175 -5.36 19.64 -4.51
N ILE A 176 -4.69 19.03 -3.52
CA ILE A 176 -4.60 19.55 -2.16
C ILE A 176 -3.18 20.08 -1.94
N TYR A 177 -3.02 21.38 -1.75
CA TYR A 177 -1.71 21.95 -1.48
C TYR A 177 -1.21 21.57 -0.09
N VAL A 178 -0.03 20.97 -0.02
CA VAL A 178 0.57 20.49 1.24
C VAL A 178 0.81 21.64 2.22
N ASP A 179 1.22 22.80 1.72
CA ASP A 179 1.45 24.00 2.55
C ASP A 179 0.18 24.51 3.29
N LEU A 180 -1.02 24.10 2.85
CA LEU A 180 -2.28 24.47 3.50
C LEU A 180 -2.66 23.52 4.63
N LEU A 181 -2.06 22.36 4.71
CA LEU A 181 -2.30 21.41 5.79
C LEU A 181 -1.58 21.85 7.07
N PRO A 182 -2.07 21.44 8.25
CA PRO A 182 -1.34 21.60 9.50
C PRO A 182 0.07 20.99 9.43
N LYS A 183 1.02 21.56 10.16
CA LYS A 183 2.44 21.13 10.09
C LYS A 183 2.62 19.66 10.47
N GLU A 184 1.88 19.17 11.45
CA GLU A 184 1.87 17.78 11.87
C GLU A 184 1.45 16.83 10.74
N ALA A 185 0.46 17.20 9.93
CA ALA A 185 0.04 16.44 8.76
C ALA A 185 1.11 16.45 7.66
N GLN A 186 1.73 17.62 7.40
CA GLN A 186 2.82 17.73 6.43
C GLN A 186 3.99 16.79 6.76
N LEU A 187 4.33 16.63 8.05
CA LEU A 187 5.47 15.84 8.52
C LEU A 187 5.26 14.32 8.41
N VAL A 188 4.03 13.86 8.26
CA VAL A 188 3.73 12.42 8.15
C VAL A 188 3.44 11.96 6.72
N ILE A 189 3.31 12.87 5.76
CA ILE A 189 3.12 12.53 4.34
C ILE A 189 4.32 11.72 3.84
N GLY A 190 4.06 10.54 3.27
CA GLY A 190 5.08 9.63 2.78
C GLY A 190 5.89 8.91 3.87
N CYS A 191 5.56 9.11 5.16
CA CYS A 191 6.23 8.43 6.25
C CYS A 191 5.56 7.10 6.57
N VAL A 192 6.33 6.02 6.60
CA VAL A 192 5.85 4.70 7.00
C VAL A 192 5.78 4.55 8.52
N HIS A 193 4.92 3.67 9.00
CA HIS A 193 4.86 3.26 10.39
C HIS A 193 6.17 2.59 10.82
N ASP A 194 6.57 2.74 12.07
CA ASP A 194 7.85 2.23 12.55
C ASP A 194 7.96 0.69 12.42
N ASP A 195 6.86 -0.03 12.65
CA ASP A 195 6.80 -1.50 12.52
C ASP A 195 6.93 -1.98 11.07
N THR A 196 6.66 -1.11 10.07
CA THR A 196 6.79 -1.46 8.65
C THR A 196 8.16 -1.11 8.05
N ARG A 197 9.02 -0.39 8.80
CA ARG A 197 10.38 -0.06 8.36
C ARG A 197 11.25 -1.27 7.97
N PRO A 198 11.20 -2.41 8.69
CA PRO A 198 11.93 -3.60 8.25
C PRO A 198 11.48 -4.10 6.87
N ALA A 199 10.17 -4.11 6.59
CA ALA A 199 9.63 -4.46 5.29
C ALA A 199 10.08 -3.49 4.19
N MET A 200 10.03 -2.18 4.46
CA MET A 200 10.54 -1.14 3.54
C MET A 200 12.01 -1.39 3.17
N ARG A 201 12.88 -1.64 4.17
CA ARG A 201 14.31 -1.92 3.93
C ARG A 201 14.55 -3.18 3.08
N LEU A 202 13.70 -4.20 3.20
CA LEU A 202 13.78 -5.38 2.35
C LEU A 202 13.44 -5.02 0.91
N LEU A 203 12.39 -4.24 0.68
CA LEU A 203 11.96 -3.80 -0.64
C LEU A 203 13.00 -2.87 -1.30
N GLU A 204 13.54 -1.90 -0.56
CA GLU A 204 14.60 -1.00 -1.05
C GLU A 204 15.84 -1.77 -1.55
N LYS A 205 16.21 -2.88 -0.90
CA LYS A 205 17.31 -3.74 -1.34
C LYS A 205 17.03 -4.48 -2.65
N GLU A 206 15.75 -4.69 -2.96
CA GLU A 206 15.30 -5.33 -4.20
C GLU A 206 14.96 -4.31 -5.31
N GLY A 207 15.18 -3.01 -5.07
CA GLY A 207 15.08 -1.96 -6.08
C GLY A 207 13.78 -1.15 -6.08
N PHE A 208 12.96 -1.24 -5.01
CA PHE A 208 11.80 -0.37 -4.81
C PHE A 208 12.21 1.04 -4.39
#